data_0f20a3caa8e5587288cef63bed4ba5f5
#
_entry.id   0f20a3caa8e5587288cef63bed4ba5f5
#
_cell.length_a   1.000
_cell.length_b   1.000
_cell.length_c   1.000
_cell.angle_alpha   90.00
_cell.angle_beta   90.00
_cell.angle_gamma   90.00
#
_symmetry.space_group_name_H-M   'P 1'
#
loop_
_entity.id
_entity.type
_entity.pdbx_description
1 polymer ?
#
loop_
_entity_poly.entity_id
_entity_poly.type
_entity_poly.pdbx_seq_one_letter_code
_entity_poly.pdbx_strand_id
1 'polypeptide(L)'
;MRNLARTWAEDLKGTGIRVNVLSPGAAATELAKEALGEEGLKAYGAMTALQRMADPAEVGAAAAFLASSDSSFMTASEVAVDGGLAQL
;
A
#
# COMPACT_ATOMS: atom_id res chain seq x y z
N MET A 1 -7.83 -2.52 -9.87
CA MET A 1 -6.81 -3.46 -9.33
C MET A 1 -7.43 -4.54 -8.44
N ARG A 2 -8.26 -4.14 -7.48
CA ARG A 2 -8.88 -5.10 -6.57
C ARG A 2 -9.69 -6.19 -7.28
N ASN A 3 -10.50 -5.82 -8.28
CA ASN A 3 -11.29 -6.78 -9.04
C ASN A 3 -10.41 -7.75 -9.82
N LEU A 4 -9.28 -7.27 -10.35
CA LEU A 4 -8.34 -8.11 -11.08
C LEU A 4 -7.67 -9.11 -10.15
N ALA A 5 -7.30 -8.68 -8.93
CA ALA A 5 -6.74 -9.57 -7.93
C ALA A 5 -7.72 -10.68 -7.54
N ARG A 6 -9.02 -10.36 -7.42
CA ARG A 6 -10.05 -11.35 -7.14
C ARG A 6 -10.17 -12.38 -8.26
N THR A 7 -10.16 -11.91 -9.50
CA THR A 7 -10.23 -12.78 -10.68
C THR A 7 -9.02 -13.71 -10.72
N TRP A 8 -7.83 -13.18 -10.54
CA TRP A 8 -6.61 -13.98 -10.54
C TRP A 8 -6.57 -14.98 -9.39
N ALA A 9 -7.01 -14.57 -8.20
CA ALA A 9 -7.06 -15.48 -7.05
C ALA A 9 -7.98 -16.66 -7.33
N GLU A 10 -9.11 -16.43 -7.99
CA GLU A 10 -10.03 -17.49 -8.36
C GLU A 10 -9.44 -18.40 -9.43
N ASP A 11 -8.82 -17.82 -10.46
CA ASP A 11 -8.21 -18.57 -11.55
C ASP A 11 -7.04 -19.44 -11.07
N LEU A 12 -6.34 -19.01 -10.03
CA LEU A 12 -5.18 -19.70 -9.49
C LEU A 12 -5.53 -20.63 -8.32
N LYS A 13 -6.81 -20.86 -8.11
CA LYS A 13 -7.28 -21.77 -7.06
C LYS A 13 -6.62 -23.13 -7.19
N GLY A 14 -6.12 -23.65 -6.08
CA GLY A 14 -5.45 -24.95 -6.04
C GLY A 14 -3.97 -24.95 -6.42
N THR A 15 -3.43 -23.80 -6.82
CA THR A 15 -2.02 -23.71 -7.21
C THR A 15 -1.09 -23.33 -6.06
N GLY A 16 -1.64 -22.82 -4.96
CA GLY A 16 -0.84 -22.28 -3.86
C GLY A 16 -0.38 -20.84 -4.09
N ILE A 17 -0.74 -20.23 -5.22
CA ILE A 17 -0.37 -18.86 -5.54
C ILE A 17 -1.42 -17.91 -4.93
N ARG A 18 -0.95 -16.86 -4.24
CA ARG A 18 -1.78 -15.82 -3.64
C ARG A 18 -1.62 -14.53 -4.43
N VAL A 19 -2.70 -13.77 -4.57
CA VAL A 19 -2.70 -12.49 -5.26
C VAL A 19 -3.37 -11.45 -4.38
N ASN A 20 -2.62 -10.46 -3.94
CA ASN A 20 -3.11 -9.36 -3.13
C ASN A 20 -2.71 -8.03 -3.77
N VAL A 21 -3.44 -6.99 -3.45
CA VAL A 21 -3.15 -5.63 -3.92
C VAL A 21 -2.64 -4.80 -2.76
N LEU A 22 -1.51 -4.13 -2.96
CA LEU A 22 -1.00 -3.13 -2.04
C LEU A 22 -1.29 -1.76 -2.62
N SER A 23 -2.05 -0.95 -1.89
CA SER A 23 -2.40 0.41 -2.30
C SER A 23 -1.66 1.40 -1.40
N PRO A 24 -0.50 1.90 -1.82
CA PRO A 24 0.23 2.88 -1.02
C PRO A 24 -0.39 4.27 -1.16
N GLY A 25 -0.31 5.03 -0.11
CA GLY A 25 -0.59 6.46 -0.17
C GLY A 25 0.66 7.24 -0.50
N ALA A 26 0.69 8.50 -0.11
CA ALA A 26 1.84 9.36 -0.37
C ALA A 26 3.01 8.98 0.54
N ALA A 27 4.14 8.67 -0.06
CA ALA A 27 5.38 8.37 0.64
C ALA A 27 6.41 9.47 0.33
N ALA A 28 7.25 9.76 1.32
CA ALA A 28 8.28 10.80 1.20
C ALA A 28 9.51 10.26 0.45
N THR A 29 9.32 9.92 -0.83
CA THR A 29 10.40 9.48 -1.71
C THR A 29 11.20 10.68 -2.19
N GLU A 30 12.39 10.43 -2.74
CA GLU A 30 13.20 11.51 -3.34
C GLU A 30 12.47 12.20 -4.48
N LEU A 31 11.75 11.42 -5.30
CA LEU A 31 10.95 11.97 -6.39
C LEU A 31 9.85 12.89 -5.88
N ALA A 32 9.14 12.49 -4.83
CA ALA A 32 8.10 13.29 -4.22
C ALA A 32 8.68 14.58 -3.61
N LYS A 33 9.84 14.51 -2.97
CA LYS A 33 10.52 15.66 -2.41
C LYS A 33 10.88 16.67 -3.49
N GLU A 34 11.37 16.21 -4.63
CA GLU A 34 11.70 17.07 -5.76
C GLU A 34 10.45 17.72 -6.36
N ALA A 35 9.36 16.96 -6.49
CA ALA A 35 8.13 17.43 -7.10
C ALA A 35 7.37 18.41 -6.22
N LEU A 36 7.29 18.16 -4.91
CA LEU A 36 6.43 18.89 -4.00
C LEU A 36 7.16 19.84 -3.04
N GLY A 37 8.44 19.60 -2.82
CA GLY A 37 9.21 20.33 -1.79
C GLY A 37 8.75 19.98 -0.38
N GLU A 38 9.45 20.50 0.63
CA GLU A 38 9.14 20.20 2.03
C GLU A 38 7.73 20.67 2.43
N GLU A 39 7.34 21.87 2.00
CA GLU A 39 6.02 22.40 2.33
C GLU A 39 4.90 21.61 1.66
N GLY A 40 5.11 21.19 0.42
CA GLY A 40 4.14 20.35 -0.30
C GLY A 40 3.97 18.99 0.33
N LEU A 41 5.05 18.36 0.76
CA LEU A 41 5.01 17.09 1.49
C LEU A 41 4.26 17.24 2.81
N LYS A 42 4.55 18.32 3.53
CA LYS A 42 3.92 18.59 4.82
C LYS A 42 2.43 18.82 4.66
N ALA A 43 2.03 19.60 3.66
CA ALA A 43 0.62 19.87 3.38
C ALA A 43 -0.12 18.59 2.98
N TYR A 44 0.49 17.77 2.14
CA TYR A 44 -0.11 16.49 1.73
C TYR A 44 -0.25 15.54 2.92
N GLY A 45 0.81 15.43 3.73
CA GLY A 45 0.79 14.59 4.91
C GLY A 45 -0.29 15.00 5.91
N ALA A 46 -0.52 16.29 6.06
CA ALA A 46 -1.54 16.80 6.97
C ALA A 46 -2.96 16.37 6.59
N MET A 47 -3.17 15.94 5.34
CA MET A 47 -4.46 15.45 4.87
C MET A 47 -4.75 14.01 5.31
N THR A 48 -3.73 13.26 5.72
CA THR A 48 -3.92 11.89 6.20
C THR A 48 -4.39 11.89 7.65
N ALA A 49 -5.02 10.79 8.07
CA ALA A 49 -5.45 10.65 9.46
C ALA A 49 -4.26 10.64 10.43
N LEU A 50 -3.11 10.10 9.99
CA LEU A 50 -1.88 10.08 10.80
C LEU A 50 -1.10 11.39 10.72
N GLN A 51 -1.54 12.32 9.87
CA GLN A 51 -1.01 13.67 9.73
C GLN A 51 0.47 13.73 9.35
N ARG A 52 0.91 12.79 8.54
CA ARG A 52 2.27 12.75 8.00
C ARG A 52 2.33 11.95 6.72
N MET A 53 3.40 12.16 5.95
CA MET A 53 3.74 11.30 4.83
C MET A 53 4.29 9.97 5.35
N ALA A 54 4.14 8.92 4.59
CA ALA A 54 4.76 7.65 4.92
C ALA A 54 6.27 7.71 4.65
N ASP A 55 7.04 7.04 5.50
CA ASP A 55 8.41 6.70 5.16
C ASP A 55 8.33 5.56 4.13
N PRO A 56 9.12 5.60 3.03
CA PRO A 56 9.11 4.51 2.05
C PRO A 56 9.31 3.12 2.67
N ALA A 57 10.06 3.03 3.77
CA ALA A 57 10.27 1.76 4.48
C ALA A 57 8.97 1.20 5.06
N GLU A 58 7.99 2.04 5.38
CA GLU A 58 6.70 1.58 5.90
C GLU A 58 5.88 0.88 4.81
N VAL A 59 5.93 1.39 3.58
CA VAL A 59 5.30 0.73 2.44
C VAL A 59 6.03 -0.57 2.13
N GLY A 60 7.36 -0.55 2.17
CA GLY A 60 8.19 -1.74 1.96
C GLY A 60 7.90 -2.84 2.99
N ALA A 61 7.67 -2.47 4.25
CA ALA A 61 7.35 -3.42 5.31
C ALA A 61 6.01 -4.13 5.03
N ALA A 62 5.01 -3.40 4.53
CA ALA A 62 3.73 -4.00 4.16
C ALA A 62 3.89 -4.95 2.97
N ALA A 63 4.69 -4.58 1.97
CA ALA A 63 4.97 -5.44 0.83
C ALA A 63 5.68 -6.73 1.28
N ALA A 64 6.67 -6.61 2.16
CA ALA A 64 7.39 -7.76 2.71
C ALA A 64 6.45 -8.69 3.48
N PHE A 65 5.53 -8.15 4.26
CA PHE A 65 4.53 -8.94 4.97
C PHE A 65 3.67 -9.75 3.99
N LEU A 66 3.19 -9.09 2.92
CA LEU A 66 2.35 -9.77 1.93
C LEU A 66 3.11 -10.85 1.15
N ALA A 67 4.42 -10.68 0.98
CA ALA A 67 5.27 -11.66 0.30
C ALA A 67 5.68 -12.81 1.21
N SER A 68 5.49 -12.69 2.51
CA SER A 68 5.97 -13.66 3.50
C SER A 68 4.91 -14.68 3.86
N SER A 69 5.33 -15.74 4.57
CA SER A 69 4.41 -16.75 5.12
C SER A 69 3.52 -16.20 6.23
N ASP A 70 3.85 -15.02 6.76
CA ASP A 70 3.02 -14.39 7.80
C ASP A 70 1.64 -13.99 7.26
N SER A 71 1.51 -13.82 5.96
CA SER A 71 0.23 -13.54 5.30
C SER A 71 -0.33 -14.74 4.56
N SER A 72 0.03 -15.95 4.96
CA SER A 72 -0.23 -17.18 4.19
C SER A 72 -1.71 -17.50 3.95
N PHE A 73 -2.62 -16.97 4.77
CA PHE A 73 -4.05 -17.17 4.57
C PHE A 73 -4.75 -15.98 3.92
N MET A 74 -3.99 -15.07 3.29
CA MET A 74 -4.51 -13.88 2.62
C MET A 74 -4.37 -14.02 1.11
N THR A 75 -5.50 -13.86 0.41
CA THR A 75 -5.52 -13.73 -1.04
C THR A 75 -6.73 -12.88 -1.44
N ALA A 76 -6.68 -12.28 -2.61
CA ALA A 76 -7.73 -11.41 -3.13
C ALA A 76 -8.03 -10.19 -2.25
N SER A 77 -7.13 -9.82 -1.37
CA SER A 77 -7.29 -8.70 -0.45
C SER A 77 -6.64 -7.44 -1.00
N GLU A 78 -7.20 -6.29 -0.61
CA GLU A 78 -6.57 -4.99 -0.84
C GLU A 78 -6.11 -4.44 0.50
N VAL A 79 -4.82 -4.11 0.58
CA VAL A 79 -4.23 -3.57 1.80
C VAL A 79 -3.82 -2.12 1.53
N ALA A 80 -4.44 -1.20 2.25
CA ALA A 80 -4.15 0.22 2.12
C ALA A 80 -3.08 0.62 3.13
N VAL A 81 -2.03 1.29 2.64
CA VAL A 81 -0.95 1.84 3.47
C VAL A 81 -0.87 3.33 3.15
N ASP A 82 -1.85 4.09 3.63
CA ASP A 82 -2.09 5.47 3.20
C ASP A 82 -2.33 6.45 4.35
N GLY A 83 -2.02 6.04 5.59
CA GLY A 83 -2.26 6.88 6.77
C GLY A 83 -3.73 7.16 7.00
N GLY A 84 -4.62 6.39 6.41
CA GLY A 84 -6.07 6.54 6.57
C GLY A 84 -6.70 7.50 5.57
N LEU A 85 -5.94 8.03 4.60
CA LEU A 85 -6.45 9.05 3.69
C LEU A 85 -7.70 8.60 2.92
N ALA A 86 -7.68 7.39 2.38
CA ALA A 86 -8.80 6.87 1.58
C ALA A 86 -10.06 6.61 2.42
N GLN A 87 -9.91 6.49 3.73
CA GLN A 87 -11.01 6.23 4.66
C GLN A 87 -11.63 7.52 5.22
N LEU A 88 -11.01 8.65 4.95
CA LEU A 88 -11.55 9.96 5.35
C LEU A 88 -12.50 10.50 4.29
#